data_90a20cd4633a72649a71df7e830105ba
#
_entry.id   90a20cd4633a72649a71df7e830105ba
#
_cell.length_a   1.000
_cell.length_b   1.000
_cell.length_c   1.000
_cell.angle_alpha   90.00
_cell.angle_beta   90.00
_cell.angle_gamma   90.00
#
_symmetry.space_group_name_H-M   'P 1'
#
loop_
_entity.id
_entity.type
_entity.pdbx_description
1 polymer ?
#
loop_
_entity_poly.entity_id
_entity_poly.type
_entity_poly.pdbx_seq_one_letter_code
_entity_poly.pdbx_strand_id
1 'polypeptide(L)' 'MTKEELIKRIQEGIKTEESAVTIYSRHLSAIVTKSGLPKADVSQIKKILEILINANQQHKDFLISLMKRIQGEAIDVY' A
#
# COMPACT_ATOMS: atom_id res chain seq x y z
N MET A 1 -7.23 -7.67 -22.67
CA MET A 1 -7.50 -6.27 -22.33
C MET A 1 -6.53 -5.35 -23.04
N THR A 2 -6.90 -4.10 -23.25
CA THR A 2 -6.01 -3.10 -23.86
C THR A 2 -4.95 -2.63 -22.87
N LYS A 3 -3.88 -2.02 -23.36
CA LYS A 3 -2.84 -1.39 -22.53
C LYS A 3 -3.47 -0.35 -21.59
N GLU A 4 -4.38 0.48 -22.10
CA GLU A 4 -5.05 1.51 -21.31
C GLU A 4 -5.87 0.92 -20.17
N GLU A 5 -6.60 -0.15 -20.42
CA GLU A 5 -7.36 -0.85 -19.39
C GLU A 5 -6.46 -1.44 -18.31
N LEU A 6 -5.35 -2.06 -18.71
CA LEU A 6 -4.38 -2.63 -17.77
C LEU A 6 -3.74 -1.56 -16.91
N ILE A 7 -3.30 -0.45 -17.50
CA ILE A 7 -2.73 0.70 -16.77
C ILE A 7 -3.73 1.26 -15.78
N LYS A 8 -4.98 1.41 -16.19
CA LYS A 8 -6.05 1.89 -15.30
C LYS A 8 -6.23 0.99 -14.08
N ARG A 9 -6.24 -0.33 -14.27
CA ARG A 9 -6.37 -1.30 -13.18
C ARG A 9 -5.16 -1.23 -12.23
N ILE A 10 -3.96 -1.06 -12.78
CA ILE A 10 -2.75 -0.88 -11.96
C ILE A 10 -2.83 0.41 -11.14
N GLN A 11 -3.30 1.50 -11.72
CA GLN A 11 -3.51 2.77 -11.01
C GLN A 11 -4.52 2.62 -9.87
N GLU A 12 -5.59 1.86 -10.07
CA GLU A 12 -6.56 1.54 -9.01
C GLU A 12 -5.89 0.75 -7.87
N GLY A 13 -5.02 -0.20 -8.21
CA GLY A 13 -4.23 -0.95 -7.23
C GLY A 13 -3.29 -0.03 -6.43
N ILE A 14 -2.63 0.92 -7.09
CA ILE A 14 -1.76 1.91 -6.42
C ILE A 14 -2.57 2.73 -5.41
N LYS A 15 -3.74 3.20 -5.78
CA LYS A 15 -4.62 3.96 -4.88
C LYS A 15 -5.08 3.13 -3.69
N THR A 16 -5.35 1.85 -3.90
CA THR A 16 -5.72 0.93 -2.82
C THR A 16 -4.58 0.78 -1.82
N GLU A 17 -3.34 0.62 -2.28
CA GLU A 17 -2.17 0.53 -1.40
C GLU A 17 -1.95 1.84 -0.62
N GLU A 18 -2.10 2.99 -1.27
CA GLU A 18 -2.01 4.31 -0.61
C GLU A 18 -3.08 4.47 0.48
N SER A 19 -4.31 4.05 0.21
CA SER A 19 -5.41 4.10 1.18
C SER A 19 -5.13 3.20 2.38
N ALA A 20 -4.59 2.01 2.16
CA ALA A 20 -4.21 1.09 3.24
C ALA A 20 -3.12 1.70 4.14
N VAL A 21 -2.10 2.30 3.56
CA VAL A 21 -1.04 3.01 4.31
C VAL A 21 -1.64 4.11 5.18
N THR A 22 -2.54 4.91 4.64
CA THR A 22 -3.21 5.99 5.38
C THR A 22 -4.02 5.45 6.55
N ILE A 23 -4.81 4.40 6.33
CA ILE A 23 -5.65 3.78 7.37
C ILE A 23 -4.79 3.20 8.49
N TYR A 24 -3.76 2.41 8.16
CA TYR A 24 -2.88 1.81 9.15
C TYR A 24 -2.09 2.85 9.92
N SER A 25 -1.64 3.93 9.26
CA SER A 25 -0.93 5.03 9.91
C SER A 25 -1.82 5.75 10.93
N ARG A 26 -3.10 5.94 10.62
CA ARG A 26 -4.08 6.52 11.56
C ARG A 26 -4.31 5.61 12.76
N HIS A 27 -4.46 4.30 12.54
CA HIS A 27 -4.63 3.33 13.61
C HIS A 27 -3.39 3.28 14.50
N LEU A 28 -2.20 3.30 13.92
CA LEU A 28 -0.95 3.33 14.67
C LEU A 28 -0.88 4.56 15.57
N SER A 29 -1.15 5.74 15.04
CA SER A 29 -1.17 6.98 15.80
C SER A 29 -2.17 6.93 16.97
N ALA A 30 -3.39 6.45 16.71
CA ALA A 30 -4.42 6.34 17.74
C ALA A 30 -4.04 5.36 18.86
N ILE A 31 -3.45 4.23 18.52
CA ILE A 31 -3.03 3.21 19.50
C ILE A 31 -1.89 3.75 20.37
N VAL A 32 -0.89 4.40 19.75
CA VAL A 32 0.26 4.93 20.49
C VAL A 32 -0.13 6.08 21.43
N THR A 33 -1.06 6.95 21.00
CA THR A 33 -1.37 8.19 21.73
C THR A 33 -2.60 8.11 22.63
N LYS A 34 -3.57 7.25 22.32
CA LYS A 34 -4.91 7.29 22.96
C LYS A 34 -5.35 5.95 23.55
N SER A 35 -4.62 4.88 23.35
CA SER A 35 -5.07 3.58 23.86
C SER A 35 -4.74 3.44 25.35
N GLY A 36 -5.65 2.80 26.09
CA GLY A 36 -5.40 2.43 27.48
C GLY A 36 -4.76 1.06 27.65
N LEU A 37 -4.21 0.48 26.58
CA LEU A 37 -3.60 -0.84 26.59
C LEU A 37 -2.24 -0.82 27.32
N PRO A 38 -1.81 -1.97 27.89
CA PRO A 38 -0.46 -2.11 28.44
C PRO A 38 0.60 -1.79 27.39
N LYS A 39 1.73 -1.24 27.83
CA LYS A 39 2.83 -0.83 26.93
C LYS A 39 3.36 -1.98 26.08
N ALA A 40 3.42 -3.21 26.62
CA ALA A 40 3.86 -4.37 25.87
C ALA A 40 2.93 -4.67 24.68
N ASP A 41 1.62 -4.56 24.87
CA ASP A 41 0.63 -4.78 23.83
C ASP A 41 0.70 -3.68 22.76
N VAL A 42 0.83 -2.44 23.18
CA VAL A 42 1.00 -1.28 22.27
C VAL A 42 2.24 -1.48 21.39
N SER A 43 3.36 -1.88 21.98
CA SER A 43 4.60 -2.13 21.25
C SER A 43 4.45 -3.23 20.20
N GLN A 44 3.74 -4.30 20.54
CA GLN A 44 3.51 -5.41 19.62
C GLN A 44 2.59 -5.03 18.47
N ILE A 45 1.50 -4.33 18.75
CA ILE A 45 0.57 -3.84 17.74
C ILE A 45 1.27 -2.83 16.82
N LYS A 46 2.07 -1.94 17.38
CA LYS A 46 2.88 -0.98 16.61
C LYS A 46 3.77 -1.70 15.60
N LYS A 47 4.48 -2.75 16.02
CA LYS A 47 5.32 -3.55 15.14
C LYS A 47 4.55 -4.16 13.98
N ILE A 48 3.38 -4.74 14.26
CA ILE A 48 2.52 -5.36 13.24
C ILE A 48 2.06 -4.32 12.23
N LEU A 49 1.59 -3.16 12.69
CA LEU A 49 1.13 -2.09 11.79
C LEU A 49 2.27 -1.52 10.95
N GLU A 50 3.48 -1.37 11.50
CA GLU A 50 4.65 -0.94 10.73
C GLU A 50 5.02 -1.94 9.64
N ILE A 51 4.94 -3.24 9.91
CA ILE A 51 5.17 -4.29 8.91
C ILE A 51 4.15 -4.18 7.78
N LEU A 52 2.87 -3.98 8.11
CA LEU A 52 1.80 -3.84 7.12
C LEU A 52 1.97 -2.59 6.26
N ILE A 53 2.33 -1.46 6.87
CA ILE A 53 2.60 -0.21 6.17
C ILE A 53 3.76 -0.39 5.18
N ASN A 54 4.86 -0.99 5.60
CA ASN A 54 6.01 -1.26 4.75
C ASN A 54 5.66 -2.19 3.59
N ALA A 55 4.88 -3.24 3.84
CA ALA A 55 4.43 -4.16 2.80
C ALA A 55 3.59 -3.44 1.74
N ASN A 56 2.65 -2.60 2.17
CA ASN A 56 1.82 -1.83 1.24
C ASN A 56 2.64 -0.84 0.42
N GLN A 57 3.65 -0.20 1.01
CA GLN A 57 4.55 0.69 0.28
C GLN A 57 5.39 -0.06 -0.76
N GLN A 58 5.87 -1.25 -0.42
CA GLN A 58 6.60 -2.11 -1.37
C GLN A 58 5.71 -2.57 -2.52
N HIS A 59 4.46 -2.93 -2.24
CA HIS A 59 3.47 -3.28 -3.27
C HIS A 59 3.20 -2.09 -4.20
N LYS A 60 3.05 -0.91 -3.64
CA LYS A 60 2.87 0.32 -4.42
C LYS A 60 4.05 0.57 -5.35
N ASP A 61 5.28 0.49 -4.84
CA ASP A 61 6.49 0.69 -5.64
C ASP A 61 6.60 -0.33 -6.77
N PHE A 62 6.26 -1.58 -6.49
CA PHE A 62 6.20 -2.63 -7.50
C PHE A 62 5.19 -2.31 -8.60
N LEU A 63 3.98 -1.88 -8.22
CA LEU A 63 2.93 -1.53 -9.17
C LEU A 63 3.34 -0.33 -10.04
N ILE A 64 3.98 0.67 -9.46
CA ILE A 64 4.49 1.83 -10.21
C ILE A 64 5.55 1.39 -11.23
N SER A 65 6.48 0.53 -10.83
CA SER A 65 7.51 -0.01 -11.72
C SER A 65 6.90 -0.82 -12.85
N LEU A 66 5.90 -1.65 -12.54
CA LEU A 66 5.18 -2.44 -13.54
C LEU A 66 4.45 -1.54 -14.54
N MET A 67 3.78 -0.51 -14.05
CA MET A 67 3.08 0.45 -14.90
C MET A 67 4.02 1.15 -15.88
N LYS A 68 5.18 1.61 -15.40
CA LYS A 68 6.19 2.24 -16.24
C LYS A 68 6.72 1.30 -17.31
N ARG A 69 6.95 0.03 -16.96
CA ARG A 69 7.40 -0.98 -17.91
C ARG A 69 6.36 -1.21 -19.00
N ILE A 70 5.09 -1.36 -18.63
CA ILE A 70 3.99 -1.56 -19.57
C ILE A 70 3.82 -0.34 -20.49
N GLN A 71 3.94 0.87 -19.97
CA GLN A 71 3.88 2.08 -20.77
C GLN A 71 4.98 2.16 -21.82
N GLY A 72 6.15 1.59 -21.52
CA GLY A 72 7.29 1.56 -22.44
C GLY A 72 7.27 0.42 -23.45
N GLU A 73 6.38 -0.55 -23.32
CA GLU A 73 6.27 -1.67 -24.24
C GLU A 73 5.44 -1.33 -25.48
N ALA A 74 5.76 -1.97 -26.62
CA ALA A 74 5.02 -1.79 -27.87
C ALA A 74 3.73 -2.61 -27.94
N ILE A 75 3.47 -3.46 -26.94
CA ILE A 75 2.29 -4.32 -26.87
C ILE A 75 1.06 -3.49 -26.48
N ASP A 76 -0.03 -3.63 -27.23
CA ASP A 76 -1.27 -2.89 -26.99
C ASP A 76 -2.40 -3.77 -26.43
N VAL A 77 -2.25 -5.08 -26.49
CA VAL A 77 -3.26 -6.04 -26.02
C VAL A 77 -2.60 -7.05 -25.09
N TYR A 78 -3.20 -7.23 -23.95
CA TYR A 78 -2.70 -8.11 -22.89
C TYR A 78 -3.75 -9.19 -22.53
#